data_2fbceadb9c2164c10b3bc3950c06819e
#
_entry.id   2fbceadb9c2164c10b3bc3950c06819e
#
_cell.length_a   1.000
_cell.length_b   1.000
_cell.length_c   1.000
_cell.angle_alpha   90.00
_cell.angle_beta   90.00
_cell.angle_gamma   90.00
#
_symmetry.space_group_name_H-M   'P 1'
#
loop_
_entity.id
_entity.type
_entity.pdbx_description
1 polymer ?
#
loop_
_entity_poly.entity_id
_entity_poly.type
_entity_poly.pdbx_seq_one_letter_code
_entity_poly.pdbx_strand_id
1 'polypeptide(L)'
;ERVALTCGASWNENQRGTNAIGTALAELASVEIHGGEHFLERNGFLTCAAAPIMSASGSLLGVLDISGDQRGRHPHSLGLVATAARMIENSLVQTSSRDKVLLTLHARPEGIDSIAQGMLVFSHDGLLVGANRRGLELLQMPPAAIGTTTWEQLFACDWSALLDRQARPSERPFALHSPDGHAWYAQVRAKTGVRAGPSPAPPAANALARLDTGDTGWRRTAEKALRVCDKDIPILLTGESGVGKELFARAVHD
;
A
#
# COMPACT_ATOMS: atom_id res chain seq x y z
N GLU A 1 1.51 25.48 -19.47
CA GLU A 1 2.10 24.66 -18.37
C GLU A 1 2.24 25.51 -17.10
N ARG A 2 1.17 25.54 -16.27
CA ARG A 2 1.15 26.37 -15.07
C ARG A 2 1.76 25.66 -13.85
N VAL A 3 1.83 24.34 -13.85
CA VAL A 3 2.30 23.53 -12.72
C VAL A 3 3.29 22.47 -13.22
N ALA A 4 4.46 22.42 -12.63
CA ALA A 4 5.50 21.44 -12.99
C ALA A 4 5.33 20.13 -12.22
N LEU A 5 4.15 19.51 -12.29
CA LEU A 5 3.88 18.14 -11.79
C LEU A 5 4.27 17.13 -12.89
N THR A 6 5.57 16.97 -13.11
CA THR A 6 6.13 16.09 -14.15
C THR A 6 7.25 15.24 -13.56
N CYS A 7 7.52 14.09 -14.20
CA CYS A 7 8.65 13.25 -13.81
C CYS A 7 9.96 14.06 -13.83
N GLY A 8 10.76 13.96 -12.76
CA GLY A 8 12.01 14.68 -12.57
C GLY A 8 11.87 16.07 -11.94
N ALA A 9 10.65 16.59 -11.76
CA ALA A 9 10.45 17.84 -11.03
C ALA A 9 10.59 17.62 -9.52
N SER A 10 11.31 18.53 -8.84
CA SER A 10 11.43 18.52 -7.38
C SER A 10 10.32 19.35 -6.74
N TRP A 11 9.64 18.76 -5.76
CA TRP A 11 8.64 19.40 -4.90
C TRP A 11 9.08 19.45 -3.44
N ASN A 12 10.38 19.33 -3.19
CA ASN A 12 10.97 19.45 -1.86
C ASN A 12 10.74 20.86 -1.31
N GLU A 13 10.40 20.95 -0.02
CA GLU A 13 10.15 22.21 0.69
C GLU A 13 11.31 23.20 0.63
N ASN A 14 12.56 22.71 0.67
CA ASN A 14 13.75 23.55 0.55
C ASN A 14 13.84 24.31 -0.79
N GLN A 15 13.17 23.80 -1.84
CA GLN A 15 13.20 24.40 -3.19
C GLN A 15 11.88 25.09 -3.57
N ARG A 16 10.76 24.63 -3.02
CA ARG A 16 9.43 25.09 -3.40
C ARG A 16 8.67 25.78 -2.25
N GLY A 17 9.24 25.76 -1.03
CA GLY A 17 8.54 26.21 0.16
C GLY A 17 7.36 25.30 0.48
N THR A 18 6.46 25.75 1.33
CA THR A 18 5.27 25.01 1.74
C THR A 18 4.43 24.56 0.55
N ASN A 19 4.25 23.26 0.42
CA ASN A 19 3.43 22.56 -0.57
C ASN A 19 3.02 21.18 -0.03
N ALA A 20 1.92 20.60 -0.51
CA ALA A 20 1.39 19.37 0.07
C ALA A 20 2.36 18.19 0.02
N ILE A 21 3.09 18.00 -1.08
CA ILE A 21 4.06 16.90 -1.23
C ILE A 21 5.23 17.09 -0.25
N GLY A 22 5.84 18.27 -0.24
CA GLY A 22 7.00 18.58 0.63
C GLY A 22 6.64 18.48 2.11
N THR A 23 5.50 19.07 2.49
CA THR A 23 5.02 19.02 3.87
C THR A 23 4.62 17.61 4.31
N ALA A 24 3.95 16.81 3.45
CA ALA A 24 3.65 15.42 3.76
C ALA A 24 4.92 14.57 3.98
N LEU A 25 6.00 14.86 3.24
CA LEU A 25 7.30 14.22 3.44
C LEU A 25 7.97 14.62 4.74
N ALA A 26 7.92 15.91 5.10
CA ALA A 26 8.55 16.44 6.31
C ALA A 26 7.83 15.98 7.57
N GLU A 27 6.50 16.04 7.57
CA GLU A 27 5.66 15.71 8.74
C GLU A 27 5.31 14.21 8.85
N LEU A 28 5.57 13.43 7.80
CA LEU A 28 5.13 12.03 7.68
C LEU A 28 3.61 11.86 7.97
N ALA A 29 2.83 12.88 7.65
CA ALA A 29 1.40 12.97 7.89
C ALA A 29 0.64 13.35 6.61
N SER A 30 -0.66 13.02 6.57
CA SER A 30 -1.53 13.48 5.49
C SER A 30 -1.84 14.96 5.70
N VAL A 31 -1.64 15.78 4.67
CA VAL A 31 -1.81 17.22 4.72
C VAL A 31 -2.61 17.73 3.53
N GLU A 32 -3.33 18.83 3.72
CA GLU A 32 -3.95 19.62 2.65
C GLU A 32 -3.35 21.02 2.67
N ILE A 33 -2.93 21.52 1.52
CA ILE A 33 -2.44 22.88 1.31
C ILE A 33 -3.35 23.54 0.29
N HIS A 34 -4.00 24.62 0.69
CA HIS A 34 -5.04 25.26 -0.09
C HIS A 34 -4.69 26.70 -0.47
N GLY A 35 -4.79 27.05 -1.75
CA GLY A 35 -4.69 28.42 -2.23
C GLY A 35 -3.42 29.14 -1.74
N GLY A 36 -3.62 30.25 -1.02
CA GLY A 36 -2.55 31.09 -0.49
C GLY A 36 -1.69 30.47 0.61
N GLU A 37 -1.98 29.25 1.07
CA GLU A 37 -1.11 28.50 1.99
C GLU A 37 0.15 27.98 1.27
N HIS A 38 0.14 27.91 -0.09
CA HIS A 38 1.31 27.60 -0.85
C HIS A 38 2.33 28.74 -0.75
N PHE A 39 3.58 28.43 -0.43
CA PHE A 39 4.65 29.43 -0.35
C PHE A 39 4.86 30.19 -1.66
N LEU A 40 4.80 29.50 -2.79
CA LEU A 40 4.94 30.14 -4.10
C LEU A 40 3.57 30.68 -4.57
N GLU A 41 3.44 32.00 -4.69
CA GLU A 41 2.21 32.69 -5.15
C GLU A 41 1.65 32.09 -6.46
N ARG A 42 2.54 31.67 -7.39
CA ARG A 42 2.13 31.03 -8.65
C ARG A 42 1.37 29.73 -8.46
N ASN A 43 1.44 29.08 -7.29
CA ASN A 43 0.73 27.89 -6.92
C ASN A 43 -0.58 28.19 -6.15
N GLY A 44 -0.83 29.46 -5.85
CA GLY A 44 -1.99 29.90 -5.07
C GLY A 44 -3.36 29.61 -5.70
N PHE A 45 -3.40 29.14 -6.94
CA PHE A 45 -4.63 28.66 -7.57
C PHE A 45 -4.92 27.17 -7.34
N LEU A 46 -4.01 26.46 -6.65
CA LEU A 46 -4.14 25.02 -6.37
C LEU A 46 -4.76 24.75 -5.01
N THR A 47 -5.42 23.60 -4.91
CA THR A 47 -5.64 22.87 -3.67
C THR A 47 -5.04 21.49 -3.85
N CYS A 48 -4.22 21.09 -2.90
CA CYS A 48 -3.44 19.85 -2.96
C CYS A 48 -3.62 19.07 -1.67
N ALA A 49 -3.94 17.78 -1.77
CA ALA A 49 -4.01 16.87 -0.62
C ALA A 49 -2.99 15.75 -0.83
N ALA A 50 -2.10 15.55 0.11
CA ALA A 50 -1.02 14.57 0.02
C ALA A 50 -0.95 13.66 1.25
N ALA A 51 -0.57 12.41 1.06
CA ALA A 51 -0.36 11.44 2.12
C ALA A 51 0.92 10.63 1.87
N PRO A 52 1.78 10.43 2.87
CA PRO A 52 2.97 9.61 2.74
C PRO A 52 2.58 8.13 2.65
N ILE A 53 3.36 7.36 1.91
CA ILE A 53 3.25 5.90 1.77
C ILE A 53 4.47 5.27 2.41
N MET A 54 4.25 4.44 3.42
CA MET A 54 5.30 3.72 4.14
C MET A 54 5.43 2.29 3.64
N SER A 55 6.65 1.77 3.62
CA SER A 55 6.91 0.35 3.40
C SER A 55 6.52 -0.49 4.60
N ALA A 56 6.45 -1.80 4.42
CA ALA A 56 6.27 -2.74 5.54
C ALA A 56 7.40 -2.65 6.58
N SER A 57 8.61 -2.27 6.19
CA SER A 57 9.75 -2.08 7.11
C SER A 57 9.77 -0.72 7.80
N GLY A 58 8.74 0.12 7.62
CA GLY A 58 8.64 1.44 8.24
C GLY A 58 9.43 2.55 7.53
N SER A 59 9.99 2.31 6.34
CA SER A 59 10.67 3.35 5.55
C SER A 59 9.69 4.07 4.63
N LEU A 60 9.93 5.36 4.40
CA LEU A 60 9.14 6.16 3.46
C LEU A 60 9.45 5.74 2.02
N LEU A 61 8.41 5.39 1.25
CA LEU A 61 8.50 5.03 -0.17
C LEU A 61 8.18 6.20 -1.10
N GLY A 62 7.26 7.06 -0.70
CA GLY A 62 6.81 8.17 -1.52
C GLY A 62 5.60 8.88 -0.94
N VAL A 63 4.95 9.68 -1.77
CA VAL A 63 3.75 10.45 -1.41
C VAL A 63 2.70 10.25 -2.49
N LEU A 64 1.46 10.02 -2.08
CA LEU A 64 0.30 10.10 -2.95
C LEU A 64 -0.28 11.52 -2.87
N ASP A 65 -0.43 12.18 -4.00
CA ASP A 65 -0.94 13.56 -4.11
C ASP A 65 -2.15 13.64 -5.03
N ILE A 66 -3.12 14.44 -4.64
CA ILE A 66 -4.24 14.89 -5.47
C ILE A 66 -4.20 16.40 -5.51
N SER A 67 -3.99 16.95 -6.70
CA SER A 67 -3.95 18.41 -6.93
C SER A 67 -5.08 18.83 -7.86
N GLY A 68 -5.72 19.96 -7.55
CA GLY A 68 -6.80 20.53 -8.34
C GLY A 68 -6.84 22.06 -8.26
N ASP A 69 -7.79 22.67 -9.00
CA ASP A 69 -8.07 24.11 -8.88
C ASP A 69 -8.72 24.41 -7.49
N GLN A 70 -8.25 25.46 -6.83
CA GLN A 70 -8.79 25.86 -5.50
C GLN A 70 -10.30 26.12 -5.50
N ARG A 71 -10.88 26.52 -6.64
CA ARG A 71 -12.33 26.75 -6.78
C ARG A 71 -13.14 25.46 -6.72
N GLY A 72 -12.50 24.33 -7.05
CA GLY A 72 -13.07 22.98 -7.00
C GLY A 72 -12.66 22.23 -5.73
N ARG A 73 -12.36 22.90 -4.62
CA ARG A 73 -12.01 22.25 -3.36
C ARG A 73 -13.09 21.27 -2.92
N HIS A 74 -12.69 20.02 -2.76
CA HIS A 74 -13.55 18.96 -2.23
C HIS A 74 -13.15 18.63 -0.80
N PRO A 75 -14.05 18.81 0.19
CA PRO A 75 -13.72 18.60 1.61
C PRO A 75 -13.28 17.16 1.93
N HIS A 76 -13.51 16.22 1.01
CA HIS A 76 -13.15 14.80 1.18
C HIS A 76 -11.81 14.42 0.56
N SER A 77 -11.11 15.31 -0.14
CA SER A 77 -9.86 15.00 -0.85
C SER A 77 -8.77 14.48 0.08
N LEU A 78 -8.60 15.10 1.26
CA LEU A 78 -7.63 14.64 2.26
C LEU A 78 -7.98 13.24 2.78
N GLY A 79 -9.26 12.98 3.09
CA GLY A 79 -9.72 11.67 3.52
C GLY A 79 -9.53 10.59 2.44
N LEU A 80 -9.78 10.94 1.18
CA LEU A 80 -9.60 10.04 0.04
C LEU A 80 -8.12 9.66 -0.14
N VAL A 81 -7.22 10.64 -0.16
CA VAL A 81 -5.79 10.42 -0.34
C VAL A 81 -5.20 9.62 0.83
N ALA A 82 -5.58 9.95 2.07
CA ALA A 82 -5.14 9.21 3.25
C ALA A 82 -5.63 7.76 3.24
N THR A 83 -6.87 7.53 2.80
CA THR A 83 -7.45 6.18 2.68
C THR A 83 -6.74 5.38 1.61
N ALA A 84 -6.52 5.96 0.44
CA ALA A 84 -5.81 5.30 -0.66
C ALA A 84 -4.36 4.95 -0.28
N ALA A 85 -3.63 5.86 0.40
CA ALA A 85 -2.29 5.59 0.90
C ALA A 85 -2.28 4.40 1.87
N ARG A 86 -3.24 4.32 2.82
CA ARG A 86 -3.37 3.17 3.73
C ARG A 86 -3.67 1.86 3.00
N MET A 87 -4.50 1.89 1.96
CA MET A 87 -4.76 0.70 1.14
C MET A 87 -3.49 0.19 0.44
N ILE A 88 -2.67 1.11 -0.08
CA ILE A 88 -1.37 0.77 -0.67
C ILE A 88 -0.44 0.18 0.41
N GLU A 89 -0.31 0.82 1.57
CA GLU A 89 0.51 0.31 2.68
C GLU A 89 0.07 -1.10 3.11
N ASN A 90 -1.25 -1.34 3.27
CA ASN A 90 -1.78 -2.65 3.62
C ASN A 90 -1.43 -3.71 2.56
N SER A 91 -1.54 -3.37 1.27
CA SER A 91 -1.15 -4.25 0.17
C SER A 91 0.35 -4.58 0.19
N LEU A 92 1.20 -3.57 0.46
CA LEU A 92 2.65 -3.76 0.59
C LEU A 92 3.01 -4.70 1.75
N VAL A 93 2.34 -4.55 2.91
CA VAL A 93 2.54 -5.44 4.05
C VAL A 93 2.11 -6.87 3.73
N GLN A 94 0.95 -7.06 3.07
CA GLN A 94 0.50 -8.38 2.63
C GLN A 94 1.50 -9.04 1.67
N THR A 95 2.00 -8.29 0.70
CA THR A 95 2.99 -8.80 -0.26
C THR A 95 4.31 -9.16 0.42
N SER A 96 4.76 -8.37 1.40
CA SER A 96 5.99 -8.63 2.15
C SER A 96 5.88 -9.82 3.13
N SER A 97 4.66 -10.27 3.41
CA SER A 97 4.40 -11.39 4.33
C SER A 97 4.51 -12.78 3.69
N ARG A 98 4.85 -12.87 2.41
CA ARG A 98 5.11 -14.16 1.75
C ARG A 98 6.16 -14.93 2.55
N ASP A 99 5.91 -16.20 2.84
CA ASP A 99 6.76 -17.07 3.67
C ASP A 99 7.00 -16.58 5.12
N LYS A 100 6.12 -15.73 5.65
CA LYS A 100 6.17 -15.20 7.02
C LYS A 100 4.83 -15.36 7.71
N VAL A 101 4.75 -14.97 8.97
CA VAL A 101 3.51 -15.01 9.75
C VAL A 101 2.87 -13.63 9.70
N LEU A 102 1.70 -13.51 9.06
CA LEU A 102 0.91 -12.30 9.05
C LEU A 102 -0.16 -12.36 10.14
N LEU A 103 -0.06 -11.43 11.07
CA LEU A 103 -1.05 -11.18 12.12
C LEU A 103 -1.82 -9.90 11.78
N THR A 104 -3.14 -9.97 11.76
CA THR A 104 -4.01 -8.79 11.75
C THR A 104 -4.57 -8.57 13.14
N LEU A 105 -4.70 -7.31 13.57
CA LEU A 105 -5.21 -6.97 14.89
C LEU A 105 -6.08 -5.70 14.86
N HIS A 106 -7.04 -5.63 15.76
CA HIS A 106 -7.88 -4.46 15.96
C HIS A 106 -8.45 -4.43 17.39
N ALA A 107 -8.84 -3.27 17.90
CA ALA A 107 -9.45 -3.13 19.22
C ALA A 107 -10.83 -3.80 19.32
N ARG A 108 -11.50 -4.07 18.19
CA ARG A 108 -12.81 -4.73 18.11
C ARG A 108 -12.76 -5.83 17.05
N PRO A 109 -13.47 -6.96 17.23
CA PRO A 109 -13.44 -8.07 16.27
C PRO A 109 -13.94 -7.67 14.87
N GLU A 110 -14.92 -6.74 14.77
CA GLU A 110 -15.49 -6.28 13.51
C GLU A 110 -14.51 -5.41 12.70
N GLY A 111 -13.43 -4.94 13.32
CA GLY A 111 -12.39 -4.17 12.66
C GLY A 111 -11.35 -5.02 11.93
N ILE A 112 -11.35 -6.34 12.16
CA ILE A 112 -10.52 -7.28 11.37
C ILE A 112 -11.08 -7.32 9.94
N ASP A 113 -10.19 -7.42 8.95
CA ASP A 113 -10.46 -7.33 7.51
C ASP A 113 -10.99 -5.97 7.02
N SER A 114 -11.01 -4.95 7.90
CA SER A 114 -11.26 -3.57 7.51
C SER A 114 -9.96 -2.84 7.13
N ILE A 115 -10.09 -1.68 6.46
CA ILE A 115 -8.94 -0.82 6.15
C ILE A 115 -8.25 -0.27 7.41
N ALA A 116 -8.96 -0.26 8.55
CA ALA A 116 -8.48 0.26 9.83
C ALA A 116 -7.74 -0.80 10.67
N GLN A 117 -7.59 -2.04 10.17
CA GLN A 117 -6.86 -3.08 10.88
C GLN A 117 -5.36 -2.78 10.98
N GLY A 118 -4.76 -3.14 12.11
CA GLY A 118 -3.32 -3.25 12.26
C GLY A 118 -2.83 -4.53 11.60
N MET A 119 -1.67 -4.47 10.97
CA MET A 119 -1.03 -5.61 10.33
C MET A 119 0.41 -5.70 10.82
N LEU A 120 0.81 -6.87 11.28
CA LEU A 120 2.15 -7.18 11.75
C LEU A 120 2.66 -8.42 11.01
N VAL A 121 3.91 -8.38 10.61
CA VAL A 121 4.58 -9.50 9.94
C VAL A 121 5.73 -9.97 10.81
N PHE A 122 5.70 -11.23 11.18
CA PHE A 122 6.76 -11.86 11.97
C PHE A 122 7.54 -12.87 11.12
N SER A 123 8.85 -12.96 11.37
CA SER A 123 9.66 -14.06 10.89
C SER A 123 9.27 -15.37 11.59
N HIS A 124 9.81 -16.51 11.15
CA HIS A 124 9.47 -17.81 11.75
C HIS A 124 9.98 -17.97 13.19
N ASP A 125 10.94 -17.20 13.57
CA ASP A 125 11.53 -17.13 14.93
C ASP A 125 10.90 -16.04 15.81
N GLY A 126 9.79 -15.44 15.37
CA GLY A 126 9.00 -14.50 16.17
C GLY A 126 9.53 -13.06 16.17
N LEU A 127 10.49 -12.70 15.30
CA LEU A 127 10.94 -11.32 15.16
C LEU A 127 9.94 -10.50 14.33
N LEU A 128 9.56 -9.31 14.78
CA LEU A 128 8.74 -8.36 14.02
C LEU A 128 9.56 -7.81 12.85
N VAL A 129 9.20 -8.17 11.62
CA VAL A 129 9.92 -7.78 10.39
C VAL A 129 9.13 -6.87 9.47
N GLY A 130 7.89 -6.56 9.83
CA GLY A 130 7.06 -5.65 9.07
C GLY A 130 5.78 -5.28 9.80
N ALA A 131 5.26 -4.09 9.51
CA ALA A 131 3.99 -3.61 10.02
C ALA A 131 3.39 -2.54 9.10
N ASN A 132 2.06 -2.38 9.14
CA ASN A 132 1.46 -1.14 8.65
C ASN A 132 1.44 -0.09 9.78
N ARG A 133 1.21 1.16 9.41
CA ARG A 133 1.14 2.29 10.37
C ARG A 133 0.14 2.00 11.49
N ARG A 134 -1.03 1.44 11.16
CA ARG A 134 -2.06 1.15 12.16
C ARG A 134 -1.64 0.07 13.16
N GLY A 135 -0.87 -0.93 12.74
CA GLY A 135 -0.29 -1.94 13.63
C GLY A 135 0.65 -1.31 14.65
N LEU A 136 1.53 -0.42 14.20
CA LEU A 136 2.44 0.31 15.08
C LEU A 136 1.69 1.24 16.06
N GLU A 137 0.68 1.97 15.57
CA GLU A 137 -0.17 2.84 16.41
C GLU A 137 -0.90 2.05 17.52
N LEU A 138 -1.50 0.90 17.19
CA LEU A 138 -2.21 0.05 18.14
C LEU A 138 -1.30 -0.48 19.24
N LEU A 139 -0.03 -0.74 18.91
CA LEU A 139 0.99 -1.20 19.84
C LEU A 139 1.79 -0.05 20.47
N GLN A 140 1.49 1.20 20.10
CA GLN A 140 2.19 2.40 20.54
C GLN A 140 3.71 2.33 20.28
N MET A 141 4.11 1.79 19.13
CA MET A 141 5.50 1.52 18.77
C MET A 141 6.00 2.45 17.67
N PRO A 142 7.26 2.91 17.75
CA PRO A 142 7.87 3.64 16.66
C PRO A 142 8.26 2.68 15.50
N PRO A 143 8.38 3.17 14.26
CA PRO A 143 8.84 2.35 13.13
C PRO A 143 10.19 1.66 13.34
N ALA A 144 11.09 2.26 14.16
CA ALA A 144 12.39 1.70 14.51
C ALA A 144 12.31 0.37 15.32
N ALA A 145 11.15 0.05 15.86
CA ALA A 145 10.92 -1.23 16.56
C ALA A 145 10.87 -2.43 15.59
N ILE A 146 10.61 -2.18 14.29
CA ILE A 146 10.65 -3.22 13.27
C ILE A 146 12.10 -3.71 13.10
N GLY A 147 12.30 -5.00 13.17
CA GLY A 147 13.62 -5.66 13.09
C GLY A 147 14.33 -5.82 14.44
N THR A 148 13.78 -5.30 15.55
CA THR A 148 14.39 -5.38 16.88
C THR A 148 13.47 -5.98 17.94
N THR A 149 12.16 -5.99 17.71
CA THR A 149 11.17 -6.42 18.71
C THR A 149 10.72 -7.85 18.43
N THR A 150 10.66 -8.68 19.48
CA THR A 150 10.18 -10.06 19.39
C THR A 150 8.73 -10.20 19.83
N TRP A 151 8.13 -11.33 19.49
CA TRP A 151 6.76 -11.69 19.86
C TRP A 151 6.54 -11.65 21.38
N GLU A 152 7.46 -12.23 22.16
CA GLU A 152 7.38 -12.34 23.62
C GLU A 152 7.44 -10.98 24.32
N GLN A 153 8.03 -9.97 23.66
CA GLN A 153 8.03 -8.59 24.16
C GLN A 153 6.68 -7.90 23.96
N LEU A 154 5.91 -8.33 22.96
CA LEU A 154 4.66 -7.70 22.59
C LEU A 154 3.44 -8.38 23.22
N PHE A 155 3.47 -9.70 23.35
CA PHE A 155 2.29 -10.48 23.69
C PHE A 155 2.54 -11.49 24.82
N ALA A 156 1.54 -11.63 25.71
CA ALA A 156 1.57 -12.51 26.87
C ALA A 156 1.23 -13.98 26.53
N CYS A 157 1.51 -14.43 25.31
CA CYS A 157 1.32 -15.82 24.91
C CYS A 157 2.51 -16.31 24.10
N ASP A 158 2.78 -17.61 24.17
CA ASP A 158 3.90 -18.23 23.50
C ASP A 158 3.79 -18.13 21.97
N TRP A 159 4.94 -17.91 21.33
CA TRP A 159 5.03 -17.91 19.86
C TRP A 159 4.53 -19.21 19.24
N SER A 160 4.82 -20.36 19.86
CA SER A 160 4.36 -21.68 19.42
C SER A 160 2.84 -21.78 19.35
N ALA A 161 2.11 -21.18 20.29
CA ALA A 161 0.64 -21.15 20.29
C ALA A 161 0.08 -20.37 19.10
N LEU A 162 0.79 -19.33 18.63
CA LEU A 162 0.41 -18.62 17.41
C LEU A 162 0.65 -19.47 16.14
N LEU A 163 1.80 -20.16 16.08
CA LEU A 163 2.11 -21.06 14.96
C LEU A 163 1.09 -22.21 14.83
N ASP A 164 0.63 -22.75 15.95
CA ASP A 164 -0.43 -23.76 15.96
C ASP A 164 -1.76 -23.22 15.41
N ARG A 165 -2.08 -21.96 15.71
CA ARG A 165 -3.24 -21.26 15.12
C ARG A 165 -3.06 -21.01 13.63
N GLN A 166 -1.85 -20.71 13.17
CA GLN A 166 -1.55 -20.56 11.74
C GLN A 166 -1.71 -21.88 10.99
N ALA A 167 -1.35 -23.01 11.61
CA ALA A 167 -1.50 -24.33 11.03
C ALA A 167 -2.99 -24.77 10.96
N ARG A 168 -3.82 -24.23 11.86
CA ARG A 168 -5.28 -24.50 11.93
C ARG A 168 -6.05 -23.18 11.90
N PRO A 169 -6.08 -22.50 10.76
CA PRO A 169 -6.66 -21.16 10.67
C PRO A 169 -8.15 -21.19 11.05
N SER A 170 -8.53 -20.28 11.93
CA SER A 170 -9.92 -20.01 12.28
C SER A 170 -10.35 -18.72 11.62
N GLU A 171 -11.56 -18.71 11.06
CA GLU A 171 -12.18 -17.48 10.54
C GLU A 171 -12.56 -16.50 11.66
N ARG A 172 -12.59 -16.94 12.92
CA ARG A 172 -12.97 -16.10 14.06
C ARG A 172 -11.74 -15.45 14.68
N PRO A 173 -11.76 -14.12 14.90
CA PRO A 173 -10.76 -13.44 15.67
C PRO A 173 -10.66 -13.99 17.10
N PHE A 174 -9.47 -13.99 17.67
CA PHE A 174 -9.21 -14.39 19.06
C PHE A 174 -8.65 -13.21 19.87
N ALA A 175 -8.86 -13.25 21.18
CA ALA A 175 -8.29 -12.23 22.07
C ALA A 175 -6.78 -12.44 22.22
N LEU A 176 -6.02 -11.35 22.11
CA LEU A 176 -4.58 -11.31 22.27
C LEU A 176 -4.25 -10.20 23.28
N HIS A 177 -3.40 -10.49 24.25
CA HIS A 177 -3.06 -9.57 25.33
C HIS A 177 -1.57 -9.24 25.30
N SER A 178 -1.24 -7.99 25.66
CA SER A 178 0.12 -7.62 25.99
C SER A 178 0.48 -8.01 27.44
N PRO A 179 1.77 -8.03 27.81
CA PRO A 179 2.21 -8.30 29.18
C PRO A 179 1.61 -7.33 30.22
N ASP A 180 1.34 -6.10 29.85
CA ASP A 180 0.73 -5.03 30.66
C ASP A 180 -0.81 -5.02 30.65
N GLY A 181 -1.44 -6.02 30.00
CA GLY A 181 -2.88 -6.25 30.07
C GLY A 181 -3.73 -5.51 29.02
N HIS A 182 -3.13 -4.84 28.05
CA HIS A 182 -3.89 -4.35 26.91
C HIS A 182 -4.41 -5.53 26.08
N ALA A 183 -5.61 -5.39 25.54
CA ALA A 183 -6.28 -6.45 24.79
C ALA A 183 -6.65 -6.00 23.38
N TRP A 184 -6.43 -6.88 22.41
CA TRP A 184 -6.86 -6.73 21.03
C TRP A 184 -7.54 -8.00 20.55
N TYR A 185 -8.31 -7.89 19.50
CA TYR A 185 -8.74 -9.03 18.69
C TYR A 185 -7.75 -9.22 17.56
N ALA A 186 -7.33 -10.45 17.35
CA ALA A 186 -6.32 -10.82 16.37
C ALA A 186 -6.77 -11.98 15.50
N GLN A 187 -6.25 -12.04 14.29
CA GLN A 187 -6.41 -13.15 13.37
C GLN A 187 -5.08 -13.42 12.69
N VAL A 188 -4.67 -14.69 12.66
CA VAL A 188 -3.49 -15.14 11.90
C VAL A 188 -3.99 -15.58 10.53
N ARG A 189 -3.43 -15.00 9.49
CA ARG A 189 -3.69 -15.51 8.15
C ARG A 189 -2.93 -16.83 7.96
N ALA A 190 -3.67 -17.84 7.49
CA ALA A 190 -3.04 -19.07 7.02
C ALA A 190 -1.88 -18.72 6.09
N LYS A 191 -0.77 -19.49 6.16
CA LYS A 191 0.17 -19.49 5.04
C LYS A 191 -0.68 -19.66 3.78
N THR A 192 -0.84 -18.62 3.00
CA THR A 192 -1.16 -18.81 1.61
C THR A 192 0.08 -19.51 1.04
N GLY A 193 0.16 -20.83 1.30
CA GLY A 193 0.79 -21.67 0.32
C GLY A 193 0.12 -21.20 -0.95
N VAL A 194 0.88 -20.67 -1.88
CA VAL A 194 0.48 -20.72 -3.26
C VAL A 194 0.14 -22.20 -3.43
N ARG A 195 -1.17 -22.56 -3.30
CA ARG A 195 -1.63 -23.58 -4.18
C ARG A 195 -1.20 -22.99 -5.53
N ALA A 196 -0.11 -23.52 -6.05
CA ALA A 196 0.01 -23.64 -7.46
C ALA A 196 -1.33 -24.28 -7.84
N GLY A 197 -2.33 -23.45 -8.12
CA GLY A 197 -3.45 -23.86 -8.91
C GLY A 197 -2.76 -24.52 -10.09
N PRO A 198 -3.28 -25.61 -10.63
CA PRO A 198 -2.62 -26.30 -11.72
C PRO A 198 -2.11 -25.21 -12.64
N SER A 199 -0.77 -25.18 -12.80
CA SER A 199 -0.09 -24.17 -13.63
C SER A 199 -0.99 -23.97 -14.84
N PRO A 200 -1.58 -22.79 -15.06
CA PRO A 200 -2.45 -22.65 -16.21
C PRO A 200 -1.64 -23.21 -17.35
N ALA A 201 -2.21 -24.20 -18.03
CA ALA A 201 -1.60 -24.79 -19.23
C ALA A 201 -1.11 -23.62 -20.06
N PRO A 202 0.09 -23.70 -20.68
CA PRO A 202 0.70 -22.56 -21.35
C PRO A 202 -0.39 -21.85 -22.15
N PRO A 203 -0.62 -20.54 -21.92
CA PRO A 203 -1.81 -19.86 -22.40
C PRO A 203 -1.90 -20.11 -23.90
N ALA A 204 -2.98 -20.73 -24.29
CA ALA A 204 -3.29 -20.94 -25.69
C ALA A 204 -3.16 -19.59 -26.39
N ALA A 205 -2.16 -19.46 -27.27
CA ALA A 205 -1.87 -18.34 -28.14
C ALA A 205 -2.40 -16.99 -27.61
N ASN A 206 -1.59 -16.37 -26.75
CA ASN A 206 -1.58 -14.94 -26.38
C ASN A 206 -2.90 -14.20 -26.60
N ALA A 207 -3.67 -13.96 -25.51
CA ALA A 207 -4.85 -13.08 -25.57
C ALA A 207 -4.50 -11.73 -26.22
N LEU A 208 -3.28 -11.23 -25.99
CA LEU A 208 -2.72 -10.07 -26.68
C LEU A 208 -2.58 -10.28 -28.20
N ALA A 209 -2.20 -11.45 -28.67
CA ALA A 209 -2.10 -11.70 -30.12
C ALA A 209 -3.44 -11.58 -30.86
N ARG A 210 -4.57 -11.81 -30.18
CA ARG A 210 -5.91 -11.63 -30.73
C ARG A 210 -6.29 -10.16 -30.90
N LEU A 211 -5.64 -9.26 -30.17
CA LEU A 211 -5.85 -7.82 -30.22
C LEU A 211 -4.87 -7.12 -31.16
N ASP A 212 -3.92 -7.84 -31.75
CA ASP A 212 -2.92 -7.27 -32.68
C ASP A 212 -3.56 -6.92 -34.02
N THR A 213 -3.69 -5.63 -34.27
CA THR A 213 -4.19 -5.07 -35.53
C THR A 213 -3.10 -4.75 -36.55
N GLY A 214 -1.83 -5.13 -36.25
CA GLY A 214 -0.70 -4.88 -37.12
C GLY A 214 0.08 -3.60 -36.83
N ASP A 215 -0.37 -2.79 -35.86
CA ASP A 215 0.34 -1.56 -35.46
C ASP A 215 1.66 -1.85 -34.75
N THR A 216 2.74 -1.22 -35.19
CA THR A 216 4.09 -1.43 -34.63
C THR A 216 4.26 -0.87 -33.23
N GLY A 217 3.57 0.25 -32.91
CA GLY A 217 3.56 0.87 -31.58
C GLY A 217 2.84 -0.03 -30.58
N TRP A 218 1.70 -0.59 -31.01
CA TRP A 218 0.93 -1.55 -30.22
C TRP A 218 1.77 -2.80 -29.89
N ARG A 219 2.45 -3.40 -30.87
CA ARG A 219 3.32 -4.59 -30.68
C ARG A 219 4.44 -4.36 -29.68
N ARG A 220 5.13 -3.21 -29.78
CA ARG A 220 6.15 -2.80 -28.81
C ARG A 220 5.61 -2.66 -27.40
N THR A 221 4.38 -2.16 -27.26
CA THR A 221 3.72 -2.01 -25.95
C THR A 221 3.34 -3.38 -25.38
N ALA A 222 2.80 -4.27 -26.22
CA ALA A 222 2.48 -5.64 -25.84
C ALA A 222 3.73 -6.43 -25.41
N GLU A 223 4.85 -6.34 -26.14
CA GLU A 223 6.11 -6.96 -25.77
C GLU A 223 6.65 -6.45 -24.42
N LYS A 224 6.53 -5.13 -24.16
CA LYS A 224 6.93 -4.56 -22.86
C LYS A 224 6.06 -5.09 -21.72
N ALA A 225 4.75 -5.18 -21.92
CA ALA A 225 3.82 -5.70 -20.93
C ALA A 225 4.12 -7.17 -20.61
N LEU A 226 4.36 -8.01 -21.63
CA LEU A 226 4.70 -9.42 -21.47
C LEU A 226 6.03 -9.67 -20.72
N ARG A 227 6.97 -8.73 -20.78
CA ARG A 227 8.24 -8.84 -20.02
C ARG A 227 8.06 -8.58 -18.51
N VAL A 228 6.97 -7.97 -18.11
CA VAL A 228 6.74 -7.55 -16.71
C VAL A 228 5.47 -8.15 -16.10
N CYS A 229 4.61 -8.82 -16.89
CA CYS A 229 3.37 -9.42 -16.39
C CYS A 229 3.61 -10.51 -15.33
N ASP A 230 4.73 -11.25 -15.44
CA ASP A 230 5.13 -12.27 -14.45
C ASP A 230 5.81 -11.68 -13.22
N LYS A 231 6.04 -10.37 -13.19
CA LYS A 231 6.70 -9.67 -12.09
C LYS A 231 5.65 -8.93 -11.27
N ASP A 232 5.86 -8.87 -9.98
CA ASP A 232 4.99 -8.15 -9.04
C ASP A 232 5.22 -6.61 -9.15
N ILE A 233 5.01 -6.08 -10.36
CA ILE A 233 5.22 -4.67 -10.71
C ILE A 233 3.90 -4.12 -11.25
N PRO A 234 3.38 -3.01 -10.69
CA PRO A 234 2.18 -2.37 -11.21
C PRO A 234 2.43 -1.80 -12.61
N ILE A 235 1.50 -2.06 -13.54
CA ILE A 235 1.55 -1.56 -14.91
C ILE A 235 0.54 -0.42 -15.05
N LEU A 236 1.01 0.76 -15.45
CA LEU A 236 0.16 1.90 -15.79
C LEU A 236 -0.04 1.97 -17.31
N LEU A 237 -1.30 1.85 -17.75
CA LEU A 237 -1.69 2.04 -19.16
C LEU A 237 -2.18 3.46 -19.39
N THR A 238 -1.50 4.20 -20.25
CA THR A 238 -1.88 5.56 -20.65
C THR A 238 -2.32 5.60 -22.10
N GLY A 239 -3.22 6.51 -22.44
CA GLY A 239 -3.72 6.71 -23.80
C GLY A 239 -5.06 7.44 -23.80
N GLU A 240 -5.52 7.85 -24.98
CA GLU A 240 -6.79 8.55 -25.18
C GLU A 240 -8.01 7.69 -24.79
N SER A 241 -9.17 8.32 -24.55
CA SER A 241 -10.41 7.59 -24.27
C SER A 241 -10.81 6.76 -25.49
N GLY A 242 -11.26 5.51 -25.27
CA GLY A 242 -11.73 4.63 -26.34
C GLY A 242 -10.65 3.82 -27.08
N VAL A 243 -9.35 4.00 -26.81
CA VAL A 243 -8.26 3.26 -27.49
C VAL A 243 -8.09 1.80 -27.06
N GLY A 244 -9.00 1.26 -26.24
CA GLY A 244 -8.97 -0.16 -25.85
C GLY A 244 -8.06 -0.51 -24.68
N LYS A 245 -7.69 0.44 -23.80
CA LYS A 245 -6.86 0.18 -22.59
C LYS A 245 -7.41 -0.94 -21.72
N GLU A 246 -8.73 -1.01 -21.58
CA GLU A 246 -9.37 -2.06 -20.76
C GLU A 246 -9.21 -3.44 -21.38
N LEU A 247 -9.37 -3.57 -22.70
CA LEU A 247 -9.15 -4.83 -23.42
C LEU A 247 -7.70 -5.28 -23.33
N PHE A 248 -6.76 -4.32 -23.44
CA PHE A 248 -5.34 -4.58 -23.28
C PHE A 248 -5.00 -5.06 -21.86
N ALA A 249 -5.55 -4.38 -20.84
CA ALA A 249 -5.33 -4.76 -19.43
C ALA A 249 -5.82 -6.18 -19.14
N ARG A 250 -7.01 -6.55 -19.61
CA ARG A 250 -7.55 -7.91 -19.50
C ARG A 250 -6.65 -8.92 -20.18
N ALA A 251 -6.23 -8.65 -21.41
CA ALA A 251 -5.39 -9.56 -22.19
C ALA A 251 -3.98 -9.73 -21.61
N VAL A 252 -3.51 -8.83 -20.78
CA VAL A 252 -2.24 -8.96 -20.02
C VAL A 252 -2.45 -9.74 -18.74
N HIS A 253 -3.65 -9.69 -18.15
CA HIS A 253 -3.99 -10.36 -16.90
C HIS A 253 -4.32 -11.85 -17.12
N ASP A 254 -4.94 -12.20 -18.25
CA ASP A 254 -5.32 -13.56 -18.65
C ASP A 254 -4.11 -14.38 -19.12
#